data_de7d724e2fe5a61ce5e04357ee55f0e2
#
_entry.id   de7d724e2fe5a61ce5e04357ee55f0e2
#
_cell.length_a   1.000
_cell.length_b   1.000
_cell.length_c   1.000
_cell.angle_alpha   90.00
_cell.angle_beta   90.00
_cell.angle_gamma   90.00
#
_symmetry.space_group_name_H-M   'P 1'
#
loop_
_entity.id
_entity.type
_entity.pdbx_description
1 polymer ?
#
loop_
_entity_poly.entity_id
_entity_poly.type
_entity_poly.pdbx_seq_one_letter_code
_entity_poly.pdbx_strand_id
1 'polypeptide(L)'
;DLEKEAQYKRFVSEGFAALRKKRFDASTSSFDKALVLKPGDSVAIDGLNQTKQNRLLMQLDELRSTAELAKKEGRWADAMAAYDQALLLDRSVRYARDGREDLRGLTTIIKTMDGYLDDPHVLSLDEEYAKANMTLAAAFDQTGRGSTFDDKKRAFQTLMERAGTPLPLVLVSDRITEVSIYRVGKLGTFERHELNLRPGRYTLLGSSDGCRDVRMTIVVEPSMGPISIVCEERI
;
A
#
# COMPACT_ATOMS: atom_id res chain seq x y z
N ASP A 1 -18.42 -56.49 -28.17
CA ASP A 1 -17.72 -56.31 -26.87
C ASP A 1 -16.19 -56.13 -27.00
N LEU A 2 -15.49 -56.88 -27.84
CA LEU A 2 -14.04 -56.77 -28.03
C LEU A 2 -13.62 -55.40 -28.58
N GLU A 3 -14.39 -54.85 -29.52
CA GLU A 3 -14.10 -53.54 -30.11
C GLU A 3 -14.29 -52.39 -29.10
N LYS A 4 -15.33 -52.40 -28.28
CA LYS A 4 -15.54 -51.45 -27.19
C LYS A 4 -14.41 -51.50 -26.16
N GLU A 5 -13.95 -52.71 -25.82
CA GLU A 5 -12.84 -52.92 -24.90
C GLU A 5 -11.52 -52.34 -25.45
N ALA A 6 -11.25 -52.53 -26.74
CA ALA A 6 -10.09 -52.00 -27.41
C ALA A 6 -10.12 -50.44 -27.46
N GLN A 7 -11.27 -49.85 -27.77
CA GLN A 7 -11.49 -48.42 -27.76
C GLN A 7 -11.32 -47.81 -26.36
N TYR A 8 -11.88 -48.44 -25.33
CA TYR A 8 -11.72 -48.06 -23.94
C TYR A 8 -10.23 -48.00 -23.54
N LYS A 9 -9.47 -49.08 -23.76
CA LYS A 9 -8.05 -49.17 -23.45
C LYS A 9 -7.26 -48.09 -24.19
N ARG A 10 -7.60 -47.79 -25.43
CA ARG A 10 -6.99 -46.69 -26.21
C ARG A 10 -7.25 -45.35 -25.57
N PHE A 11 -8.49 -45.00 -25.19
CA PHE A 11 -8.82 -43.72 -24.56
C PHE A 11 -8.14 -43.56 -23.20
N VAL A 12 -8.06 -44.59 -22.38
CA VAL A 12 -7.33 -44.54 -21.11
C VAL A 12 -5.83 -44.28 -21.36
N SER A 13 -5.23 -44.99 -22.33
CA SER A 13 -3.82 -44.77 -22.69
C SER A 13 -3.53 -43.36 -23.22
N GLU A 14 -4.41 -42.84 -24.11
CA GLU A 14 -4.33 -41.47 -24.64
C GLU A 14 -4.50 -40.44 -23.50
N GLY A 15 -5.39 -40.66 -22.54
CA GLY A 15 -5.62 -39.83 -21.37
C GLY A 15 -4.36 -39.69 -20.53
N PHE A 16 -3.74 -40.79 -20.14
CA PHE A 16 -2.48 -40.76 -19.38
C PHE A 16 -1.30 -40.20 -20.20
N ALA A 17 -1.22 -40.45 -21.50
CA ALA A 17 -0.22 -39.89 -22.37
C ALA A 17 -0.34 -38.34 -22.46
N ALA A 18 -1.57 -37.85 -22.56
CA ALA A 18 -1.85 -36.40 -22.54
C ALA A 18 -1.53 -35.78 -21.18
N LEU A 19 -1.87 -36.46 -20.07
CA LEU A 19 -1.55 -36.03 -18.71
C LEU A 19 -0.05 -35.85 -18.49
N ARG A 20 0.76 -36.84 -18.89
CA ARG A 20 2.24 -36.74 -18.82
C ARG A 20 2.80 -35.54 -19.61
N LYS A 21 2.14 -35.14 -20.69
CA LYS A 21 2.51 -33.98 -21.51
C LYS A 21 1.86 -32.68 -21.02
N LYS A 22 1.23 -32.68 -19.85
CA LYS A 22 0.50 -31.54 -19.28
C LYS A 22 -0.60 -30.97 -20.20
N ARG A 23 -1.12 -31.78 -21.13
CA ARG A 23 -2.23 -31.43 -22.03
C ARG A 23 -3.56 -31.80 -21.36
N PHE A 24 -3.94 -31.00 -20.36
CA PHE A 24 -5.05 -31.36 -19.45
C PHE A 24 -6.40 -31.46 -20.14
N ASP A 25 -6.71 -30.61 -21.12
CA ASP A 25 -7.98 -30.67 -21.85
C ASP A 25 -8.07 -31.96 -22.70
N ALA A 26 -6.98 -32.34 -23.36
CA ALA A 26 -6.92 -33.59 -24.10
C ALA A 26 -7.00 -34.80 -23.16
N SER A 27 -6.36 -34.74 -22.00
CA SER A 27 -6.42 -35.77 -20.97
C SER A 27 -7.86 -35.97 -20.46
N THR A 28 -8.52 -34.88 -20.07
CA THR A 28 -9.93 -34.87 -19.62
C THR A 28 -10.83 -35.48 -20.69
N SER A 29 -10.73 -34.99 -21.94
CA SER A 29 -11.56 -35.50 -23.05
C SER A 29 -11.37 -37.02 -23.29
N SER A 30 -10.13 -37.51 -23.18
CA SER A 30 -9.86 -38.94 -23.38
C SER A 30 -10.44 -39.78 -22.24
N PHE A 31 -10.31 -39.37 -20.98
CA PHE A 31 -10.94 -40.11 -19.87
C PHE A 31 -12.45 -40.00 -19.88
N ASP A 32 -13.05 -38.87 -20.27
CA ASP A 32 -14.51 -38.76 -20.46
C ASP A 32 -15.03 -39.75 -21.50
N LYS A 33 -14.32 -39.88 -22.64
CA LYS A 33 -14.63 -40.88 -23.68
C LYS A 33 -14.53 -42.31 -23.14
N ALA A 34 -13.53 -42.60 -22.31
CA ALA A 34 -13.38 -43.91 -21.66
C ALA A 34 -14.57 -44.18 -20.72
N LEU A 35 -15.04 -43.19 -19.95
CA LEU A 35 -16.19 -43.31 -19.04
C LEU A 35 -17.54 -43.47 -19.79
N VAL A 36 -17.66 -42.90 -21.00
CA VAL A 36 -18.83 -43.17 -21.87
C VAL A 36 -18.89 -44.64 -22.25
N LEU A 37 -17.76 -45.29 -22.50
CA LEU A 37 -17.72 -46.72 -22.83
C LEU A 37 -17.85 -47.63 -21.60
N LYS A 38 -17.28 -47.22 -20.47
CA LYS A 38 -17.36 -47.91 -19.17
C LYS A 38 -17.75 -46.97 -18.05
N PRO A 39 -19.03 -46.70 -17.84
CA PRO A 39 -19.50 -45.85 -16.74
C PRO A 39 -19.04 -46.42 -15.39
N GLY A 40 -18.46 -45.51 -14.54
CA GLY A 40 -18.00 -45.89 -13.20
C GLY A 40 -16.62 -46.56 -13.15
N ASP A 41 -15.90 -46.68 -14.26
CA ASP A 41 -14.57 -47.27 -14.27
C ASP A 41 -13.58 -46.47 -13.38
N SER A 42 -12.96 -47.18 -12.42
CA SER A 42 -12.09 -46.55 -11.42
C SER A 42 -10.83 -45.97 -12.04
N VAL A 43 -10.24 -46.60 -13.07
CA VAL A 43 -9.00 -46.16 -13.70
C VAL A 43 -9.23 -44.85 -14.45
N ALA A 44 -10.35 -44.74 -15.16
CA ALA A 44 -10.68 -43.49 -15.88
C ALA A 44 -11.08 -42.36 -14.89
N ILE A 45 -11.78 -42.66 -13.81
CA ILE A 45 -12.12 -41.72 -12.73
C ILE A 45 -10.84 -41.21 -12.06
N ASP A 46 -9.92 -42.10 -11.69
CA ASP A 46 -8.65 -41.74 -11.08
C ASP A 46 -7.80 -40.89 -12.02
N GLY A 47 -7.78 -41.21 -13.33
CA GLY A 47 -7.12 -40.42 -14.36
C GLY A 47 -7.67 -39.00 -14.46
N LEU A 48 -9.01 -38.84 -14.41
CA LEU A 48 -9.64 -37.51 -14.35
C LEU A 48 -9.28 -36.74 -13.07
N ASN A 49 -9.29 -37.39 -11.93
CA ASN A 49 -8.94 -36.76 -10.66
C ASN A 49 -7.48 -36.32 -10.67
N GLN A 50 -6.56 -37.16 -11.14
CA GLN A 50 -5.15 -36.79 -11.30
C GLN A 50 -4.98 -35.60 -12.29
N THR A 51 -5.75 -35.61 -13.40
CA THR A 51 -5.72 -34.49 -14.36
C THR A 51 -6.15 -33.18 -13.74
N LYS A 52 -7.23 -33.17 -12.96
CA LYS A 52 -7.73 -31.98 -12.23
C LYS A 52 -6.72 -31.49 -11.21
N GLN A 53 -6.16 -32.42 -10.41
CA GLN A 53 -5.15 -32.06 -9.40
C GLN A 53 -3.88 -31.48 -10.03
N ASN A 54 -3.34 -32.11 -11.09
CA ASN A 54 -2.15 -31.62 -11.75
C ASN A 54 -2.36 -30.27 -12.45
N ARG A 55 -3.55 -30.02 -13.01
CA ARG A 55 -3.94 -28.73 -13.56
C ARG A 55 -3.95 -27.66 -12.47
N LEU A 56 -4.61 -27.95 -11.32
CA LEU A 56 -4.66 -27.04 -10.18
C LEU A 56 -3.26 -26.70 -9.66
N LEU A 57 -2.41 -27.70 -9.47
CA LEU A 57 -1.03 -27.49 -9.01
C LEU A 57 -0.23 -26.61 -9.98
N MET A 58 -0.38 -26.84 -11.29
CA MET A 58 0.29 -26.01 -12.31
C MET A 58 -0.19 -24.56 -12.26
N GLN A 59 -1.51 -24.32 -12.17
CA GLN A 59 -2.07 -22.99 -12.07
C GLN A 59 -1.60 -22.26 -10.79
N LEU A 60 -1.55 -22.97 -9.67
CA LEU A 60 -1.04 -22.39 -8.42
C LEU A 60 0.45 -22.04 -8.49
N ASP A 61 1.27 -22.86 -9.15
CA ASP A 61 2.69 -22.60 -9.35
C ASP A 61 2.94 -21.41 -10.28
N GLU A 62 2.17 -21.29 -11.37
CA GLU A 62 2.17 -20.12 -12.26
C GLU A 62 1.80 -18.83 -11.52
N LEU A 63 0.75 -18.86 -10.70
CA LEU A 63 0.33 -17.71 -9.90
C LEU A 63 1.37 -17.33 -8.85
N ARG A 64 2.01 -18.34 -8.22
CA ARG A 64 3.12 -18.11 -7.29
C ARG A 64 4.29 -17.42 -8.00
N SER A 65 4.69 -17.93 -9.15
CA SER A 65 5.78 -17.36 -9.94
C SER A 65 5.49 -15.93 -10.39
N THR A 66 4.24 -15.67 -10.81
CA THR A 66 3.75 -14.33 -11.17
C THR A 66 3.83 -13.36 -9.97
N ALA A 67 3.37 -13.80 -8.80
CA ALA A 67 3.43 -12.98 -7.58
C ALA A 67 4.87 -12.65 -7.19
N GLU A 68 5.78 -13.63 -7.20
CA GLU A 68 7.17 -13.42 -6.83
C GLU A 68 7.91 -12.50 -7.82
N LEU A 69 7.63 -12.63 -9.12
CA LEU A 69 8.18 -11.71 -10.13
C LEU A 69 7.67 -10.29 -9.93
N ALA A 70 6.36 -10.13 -9.76
CA ALA A 70 5.74 -8.83 -9.52
C ALA A 70 6.28 -8.15 -8.24
N LYS A 71 6.53 -8.91 -7.16
CA LYS A 71 7.18 -8.41 -5.94
C LYS A 71 8.59 -7.87 -6.23
N LYS A 72 9.41 -8.61 -6.97
CA LYS A 72 10.77 -8.20 -7.33
C LYS A 72 10.79 -6.89 -8.15
N GLU A 73 9.76 -6.68 -8.96
CA GLU A 73 9.62 -5.49 -9.81
C GLU A 73 8.90 -4.34 -9.10
N GLY A 74 8.50 -4.50 -7.84
CA GLY A 74 7.77 -3.48 -7.08
C GLY A 74 6.31 -3.32 -7.52
N ARG A 75 5.77 -4.26 -8.30
CA ARG A 75 4.36 -4.28 -8.75
C ARG A 75 3.48 -5.00 -7.73
N TRP A 76 3.37 -4.40 -6.54
CA TRP A 76 2.70 -5.04 -5.39
C TRP A 76 1.21 -5.30 -5.61
N ALA A 77 0.53 -4.45 -6.39
CA ALA A 77 -0.88 -4.66 -6.75
C ALA A 77 -1.06 -5.93 -7.60
N ASP A 78 -0.15 -6.19 -8.56
CA ASP A 78 -0.18 -7.38 -9.39
C ASP A 78 0.15 -8.64 -8.58
N ALA A 79 1.11 -8.54 -7.66
CA ALA A 79 1.43 -9.62 -6.74
C ALA A 79 0.24 -9.97 -5.83
N MET A 80 -0.46 -8.94 -5.30
CA MET A 80 -1.67 -9.12 -4.51
C MET A 80 -2.76 -9.82 -5.31
N ALA A 81 -3.01 -9.39 -6.55
CA ALA A 81 -4.00 -9.99 -7.44
C ALA A 81 -3.69 -11.47 -7.73
N ALA A 82 -2.41 -11.82 -7.92
CA ALA A 82 -1.99 -13.21 -8.13
C ALA A 82 -2.24 -14.07 -6.87
N TYR A 83 -1.98 -13.56 -5.66
CA TYR A 83 -2.31 -14.26 -4.43
C TYR A 83 -3.82 -14.42 -4.24
N ASP A 84 -4.62 -13.38 -4.55
CA ASP A 84 -6.09 -13.47 -4.49
C ASP A 84 -6.62 -14.52 -5.46
N GLN A 85 -6.10 -14.59 -6.69
CA GLN A 85 -6.47 -15.64 -7.65
C GLN A 85 -6.09 -17.04 -7.15
N ALA A 86 -4.91 -17.20 -6.55
CA ALA A 86 -4.53 -18.49 -5.96
C ALA A 86 -5.49 -18.92 -4.85
N LEU A 87 -5.94 -17.99 -4.00
CA LEU A 87 -6.90 -18.25 -2.92
C LEU A 87 -8.32 -18.50 -3.43
N LEU A 88 -8.68 -18.01 -4.61
CA LEU A 88 -9.95 -18.38 -5.28
C LEU A 88 -9.91 -19.82 -5.79
N LEU A 89 -8.76 -20.30 -6.26
CA LEU A 89 -8.60 -21.70 -6.69
C LEU A 89 -8.55 -22.66 -5.50
N ASP A 90 -7.80 -22.31 -4.46
CA ASP A 90 -7.69 -23.11 -3.24
C ASP A 90 -7.41 -22.21 -2.03
N ARG A 91 -8.40 -22.07 -1.15
CA ARG A 91 -8.31 -21.24 0.08
C ARG A 91 -7.28 -21.74 1.08
N SER A 92 -6.82 -22.98 0.97
CA SER A 92 -5.85 -23.58 1.88
C SER A 92 -4.40 -23.24 1.55
N VAL A 93 -4.14 -22.62 0.41
CA VAL A 93 -2.79 -22.30 -0.09
C VAL A 93 -2.06 -21.34 0.84
N ARG A 94 -1.12 -21.88 1.59
CA ARG A 94 -0.43 -21.15 2.65
C ARG A 94 0.40 -19.97 2.09
N TYR A 95 1.21 -20.19 1.04
CA TYR A 95 2.06 -19.14 0.47
C TYR A 95 1.25 -17.92 0.01
N ALA A 96 0.03 -18.13 -0.49
CA ALA A 96 -0.82 -17.04 -0.96
C ALA A 96 -1.44 -16.25 0.21
N ARG A 97 -1.83 -16.94 1.30
CA ARG A 97 -2.30 -16.26 2.52
C ARG A 97 -1.20 -15.41 3.16
N ASP A 98 -0.03 -16.02 3.36
CA ASP A 98 1.11 -15.37 4.01
C ASP A 98 1.61 -14.19 3.15
N GLY A 99 1.72 -14.39 1.82
CA GLY A 99 2.14 -13.35 0.87
C GLY A 99 1.15 -12.19 0.78
N ARG A 100 -0.16 -12.48 0.82
CA ARG A 100 -1.20 -11.45 0.85
C ARG A 100 -1.14 -10.60 2.11
N GLU A 101 -0.93 -11.21 3.28
CA GLU A 101 -0.83 -10.49 4.55
C GLU A 101 0.43 -9.62 4.62
N ASP A 102 1.57 -10.15 4.16
CA ASP A 102 2.82 -9.40 4.03
C ASP A 102 2.65 -8.16 3.14
N LEU A 103 2.02 -8.32 1.98
CA LEU A 103 1.79 -7.21 1.05
C LEU A 103 0.76 -6.20 1.57
N ARG A 104 -0.22 -6.62 2.37
CA ARG A 104 -1.17 -5.69 2.99
C ARG A 104 -0.46 -4.73 3.94
N GLY A 105 0.43 -5.23 4.79
CA GLY A 105 1.26 -4.39 5.65
C GLY A 105 2.12 -3.41 4.86
N LEU A 106 2.82 -3.90 3.84
CA LEU A 106 3.66 -3.09 2.97
C LEU A 106 2.87 -1.99 2.23
N THR A 107 1.72 -2.33 1.65
CA THR A 107 0.88 -1.35 0.92
C THR A 107 0.33 -0.27 1.85
N THR A 108 0.06 -0.60 3.10
CA THR A 108 -0.34 0.40 4.11
C THR A 108 0.79 1.38 4.39
N ILE A 109 2.01 0.90 4.61
CA ILE A 109 3.20 1.75 4.81
C ILE A 109 3.40 2.67 3.59
N ILE A 110 3.37 2.12 2.37
CA ILE A 110 3.54 2.88 1.13
C ILE A 110 2.48 3.98 1.02
N LYS A 111 1.20 3.64 1.20
CA LYS A 111 0.10 4.61 1.12
C LYS A 111 0.25 5.73 2.13
N THR A 112 0.71 5.41 3.35
CA THR A 112 0.93 6.41 4.39
C THR A 112 2.10 7.34 4.04
N MET A 113 3.21 6.78 3.53
CA MET A 113 4.34 7.59 3.04
C MET A 113 3.93 8.51 1.89
N ASP A 114 3.14 7.99 0.93
CA ASP A 114 2.63 8.79 -0.20
C ASP A 114 1.78 9.95 0.29
N GLY A 115 0.89 9.73 1.25
CA GLY A 115 0.06 10.79 1.82
C GLY A 115 0.88 11.93 2.43
N TYR A 116 1.98 11.63 3.12
CA TYR A 116 2.88 12.66 3.66
C TYR A 116 3.76 13.32 2.59
N LEU A 117 4.16 12.59 1.55
CA LEU A 117 4.92 13.16 0.43
C LEU A 117 4.04 14.09 -0.41
N ASP A 118 2.74 13.80 -0.55
CA ASP A 118 1.78 14.60 -1.30
C ASP A 118 1.36 15.87 -0.54
N ASP A 119 1.18 15.80 0.78
CA ASP A 119 0.90 16.98 1.64
C ASP A 119 1.85 17.03 2.84
N PRO A 120 3.10 17.50 2.64
CA PRO A 120 4.09 17.59 3.71
C PRO A 120 3.73 18.61 4.80
N HIS A 121 2.82 19.55 4.53
CA HIS A 121 2.44 20.60 5.48
C HIS A 121 1.74 20.09 6.73
N VAL A 122 1.15 18.89 6.68
CA VAL A 122 0.51 18.26 7.85
C VAL A 122 1.53 17.88 8.93
N LEU A 123 2.82 17.73 8.57
CA LEU A 123 3.91 17.40 9.50
C LEU A 123 4.25 18.56 10.47
N SER A 124 3.67 19.75 10.27
CA SER A 124 3.68 20.84 11.25
C SER A 124 3.02 20.47 12.56
N LEU A 125 2.06 19.53 12.54
CA LEU A 125 1.34 19.04 13.72
C LEU A 125 2.16 17.95 14.42
N ASP A 126 2.38 18.08 15.74
CA ASP A 126 3.15 17.13 16.53
C ASP A 126 2.63 15.70 16.43
N GLU A 127 1.32 15.52 16.43
CA GLU A 127 0.68 14.21 16.30
C GLU A 127 0.98 13.55 14.95
N GLU A 128 0.86 14.31 13.85
CA GLU A 128 1.14 13.78 12.51
C GLU A 128 2.64 13.52 12.31
N TYR A 129 3.51 14.38 12.85
CA TYR A 129 4.95 14.14 12.83
C TYR A 129 5.34 12.87 13.60
N ALA A 130 4.72 12.62 14.76
CA ALA A 130 4.95 11.40 15.52
C ALA A 130 4.47 10.15 14.75
N LYS A 131 3.29 10.18 14.13
CA LYS A 131 2.79 9.09 13.27
C LYS A 131 3.70 8.84 12.07
N ALA A 132 4.20 9.90 11.44
CA ALA A 132 5.11 9.81 10.32
C ALA A 132 6.45 9.16 10.73
N ASN A 133 6.99 9.48 11.92
CA ASN A 133 8.18 8.80 12.46
C ASN A 133 7.95 7.29 12.68
N MET A 134 6.78 6.90 13.18
CA MET A 134 6.43 5.48 13.31
C MET A 134 6.36 4.79 11.94
N THR A 135 5.81 5.49 10.93
CA THR A 135 5.76 5.00 9.55
C THR A 135 7.17 4.83 8.97
N LEU A 136 8.06 5.80 9.22
CA LEU A 136 9.46 5.73 8.78
C LEU A 136 10.19 4.54 9.42
N ALA A 137 10.02 4.33 10.72
CA ALA A 137 10.58 3.17 11.43
C ALA A 137 10.06 1.85 10.82
N ALA A 138 8.75 1.73 10.62
CA ALA A 138 8.15 0.56 9.98
C ALA A 138 8.67 0.34 8.54
N ALA A 139 8.96 1.42 7.79
CA ALA A 139 9.55 1.33 6.46
C ALA A 139 11.00 0.84 6.49
N PHE A 140 11.77 1.19 7.52
CA PHE A 140 13.14 0.67 7.70
C PHE A 140 13.19 -0.82 8.04
N ASP A 141 12.18 -1.35 8.73
CA ASP A 141 12.04 -2.79 9.00
C ASP A 141 11.75 -3.60 7.72
N GLN A 142 11.30 -2.95 6.64
CA GLN A 142 11.06 -3.59 5.34
C GLN A 142 12.36 -3.67 4.54
N THR A 143 12.89 -4.88 4.40
CA THR A 143 14.11 -5.14 3.61
C THR A 143 13.80 -5.96 2.36
N GLY A 144 14.60 -5.78 1.28
CA GLY A 144 14.48 -6.59 0.07
C GLY A 144 13.19 -6.34 -0.74
N ARG A 145 12.58 -5.16 -0.62
CA ARG A 145 11.33 -4.80 -1.32
C ARG A 145 11.54 -4.22 -2.73
N GLY A 146 12.79 -4.08 -3.15
CA GLY A 146 13.19 -3.57 -4.47
C GLY A 146 13.45 -2.05 -4.50
N SER A 147 14.08 -1.61 -5.59
CA SER A 147 14.57 -0.23 -5.72
C SER A 147 13.46 0.83 -5.62
N THR A 148 12.29 0.56 -6.19
CA THR A 148 11.15 1.49 -6.13
C THR A 148 10.71 1.81 -4.70
N PHE A 149 10.70 0.79 -3.82
CA PHE A 149 10.40 1.01 -2.41
C PHE A 149 11.54 1.75 -1.70
N ASP A 150 12.79 1.38 -1.99
CA ASP A 150 13.96 2.01 -1.39
C ASP A 150 14.08 3.48 -1.78
N ASP A 151 13.75 3.85 -3.01
CA ASP A 151 13.72 5.25 -3.47
C ASP A 151 12.63 6.05 -2.73
N LYS A 152 11.44 5.48 -2.58
CA LYS A 152 10.34 6.09 -1.82
C LYS A 152 10.70 6.27 -0.35
N LYS A 153 11.27 5.26 0.28
CA LYS A 153 11.75 5.31 1.67
C LYS A 153 12.78 6.42 1.86
N ARG A 154 13.71 6.58 0.92
CA ARG A 154 14.73 7.64 0.94
C ARG A 154 14.12 9.02 0.78
N ALA A 155 13.16 9.19 -0.15
CA ALA A 155 12.43 10.45 -0.32
C ALA A 155 11.66 10.82 0.96
N PHE A 156 11.00 9.85 1.58
CA PHE A 156 10.27 10.06 2.82
C PHE A 156 11.21 10.38 4.00
N GLN A 157 12.36 9.72 4.11
CA GLN A 157 13.38 10.04 5.09
C GLN A 157 13.87 11.50 4.95
N THR A 158 14.18 11.95 3.73
CA THR A 158 14.58 13.32 3.45
C THR A 158 13.49 14.33 3.85
N LEU A 159 12.22 14.01 3.59
CA LEU A 159 11.10 14.83 4.03
C LEU A 159 11.07 14.94 5.56
N MET A 160 11.20 13.81 6.28
CA MET A 160 11.17 13.78 7.73
C MET A 160 12.33 14.56 8.38
N GLU A 161 13.53 14.50 7.81
CA GLU A 161 14.68 15.29 8.25
C GLU A 161 14.39 16.80 8.13
N ARG A 162 13.81 17.22 6.99
CA ARG A 162 13.43 18.64 6.79
C ARG A 162 12.30 19.05 7.74
N ALA A 163 11.25 18.24 7.86
CA ALA A 163 10.13 18.53 8.75
C ALA A 163 10.53 18.54 10.24
N GLY A 164 11.56 17.79 10.62
CA GLY A 164 12.11 17.75 11.97
C GLY A 164 12.98 18.95 12.33
N THR A 165 13.37 19.78 11.36
CA THR A 165 14.24 20.94 11.60
C THR A 165 13.39 22.20 11.76
N PRO A 166 13.25 22.76 12.98
CA PRO A 166 12.48 23.99 13.20
C PRO A 166 13.09 25.18 12.47
N LEU A 167 12.23 26.03 11.95
CA LEU A 167 12.60 27.27 11.25
C LEU A 167 12.21 28.49 12.09
N PRO A 168 13.00 29.56 12.07
CA PRO A 168 12.68 30.81 12.76
C PRO A 168 11.48 31.49 12.09
N LEU A 169 10.48 31.87 12.87
CA LEU A 169 9.35 32.70 12.47
C LEU A 169 9.38 33.98 13.28
N VAL A 170 9.27 35.10 12.60
CA VAL A 170 9.15 36.42 13.21
C VAL A 170 7.75 36.96 12.98
N LEU A 171 7.03 37.22 14.07
CA LEU A 171 5.73 37.88 14.04
C LEU A 171 5.86 39.34 14.51
N VAL A 172 5.12 40.24 13.87
CA VAL A 172 5.04 41.65 14.20
C VAL A 172 3.57 42.00 14.47
N SER A 173 3.29 42.76 15.52
CA SER A 173 1.97 43.21 15.91
C SER A 173 2.00 44.63 16.50
N ASP A 174 0.85 45.15 16.95
CA ASP A 174 0.62 46.51 17.43
C ASP A 174 0.66 46.67 18.94
N ARG A 175 1.08 45.65 19.71
CA ARG A 175 1.05 45.59 21.20
C ARG A 175 -0.36 45.57 21.84
N ILE A 176 -1.42 45.57 21.02
CA ILE A 176 -2.80 45.60 21.48
C ILE A 176 -3.50 44.29 21.09
N THR A 177 -3.24 43.81 19.88
CA THR A 177 -3.77 42.58 19.36
C THR A 177 -3.21 41.38 20.13
N GLU A 178 -4.08 40.60 20.76
CA GLU A 178 -3.74 39.31 21.40
C GLU A 178 -3.60 38.26 20.30
N VAL A 179 -2.40 37.72 20.14
CA VAL A 179 -2.05 36.78 19.07
C VAL A 179 -1.97 35.38 19.62
N SER A 180 -2.51 34.44 18.88
CA SER A 180 -2.34 33.01 19.12
C SER A 180 -2.10 32.23 17.83
N ILE A 181 -1.43 31.08 17.93
CA ILE A 181 -1.26 30.13 16.84
C ILE A 181 -2.09 28.90 17.17
N TYR A 182 -3.01 28.58 16.29
CA TYR A 182 -3.90 27.42 16.48
C TYR A 182 -3.08 26.13 16.69
N ARG A 183 -3.40 25.38 17.74
CA ARG A 183 -2.69 24.15 18.18
C ARG A 183 -1.24 24.33 18.64
N VAL A 184 -0.70 25.53 18.66
CA VAL A 184 0.63 25.82 19.23
C VAL A 184 0.51 26.49 20.56
N GLY A 185 -0.26 27.60 20.63
CA GLY A 185 -0.48 28.30 21.89
C GLY A 185 -0.81 29.78 21.74
N LYS A 186 -1.02 30.43 22.90
CA LYS A 186 -1.19 31.87 23.01
C LYS A 186 0.18 32.54 23.12
N LEU A 187 0.39 33.57 22.33
CA LEU A 187 1.62 34.39 22.34
C LEU A 187 1.43 35.70 23.09
N GLY A 188 0.16 36.11 23.31
CA GLY A 188 -0.16 37.37 23.93
C GLY A 188 -0.04 38.60 23.02
N THR A 189 0.16 39.77 23.59
CA THR A 189 0.34 41.04 22.88
C THR A 189 1.85 41.37 22.79
N PHE A 190 2.34 41.80 21.64
CA PHE A 190 3.75 42.12 21.41
C PHE A 190 3.90 43.11 20.25
N GLU A 191 5.07 43.67 20.10
CA GLU A 191 5.48 44.40 18.90
C GLU A 191 6.22 43.45 17.94
N ARG A 192 7.11 42.62 18.50
CA ARG A 192 7.90 41.64 17.76
C ARG A 192 8.01 40.36 18.63
N HIS A 193 7.74 39.21 18.03
CA HIS A 193 7.88 37.92 18.69
C HIS A 193 8.60 36.94 17.77
N GLU A 194 9.61 36.27 18.28
CA GLU A 194 10.40 35.27 17.55
C GLU A 194 10.20 33.91 18.16
N LEU A 195 9.90 32.93 17.33
CA LEU A 195 9.70 31.55 17.74
C LEU A 195 10.20 30.60 16.64
N ASN A 196 10.43 29.35 17.02
CA ASN A 196 10.83 28.31 16.08
C ASN A 196 9.68 27.33 15.90
N LEU A 197 9.27 27.10 14.64
CA LEU A 197 8.23 26.16 14.27
C LEU A 197 8.73 25.20 13.20
N ARG A 198 8.16 23.98 13.18
CA ARG A 198 8.41 23.07 12.06
C ARG A 198 7.92 23.69 10.75
N PRO A 199 8.54 23.36 9.61
CA PRO A 199 8.00 23.72 8.30
C PRO A 199 6.57 23.21 8.17
N GLY A 200 5.68 24.04 7.60
CA GLY A 200 4.29 23.64 7.34
C GLY A 200 3.27 24.73 7.55
N ARG A 201 2.01 24.33 7.57
CA ARG A 201 0.85 25.25 7.58
C ARG A 201 0.39 25.54 9.01
N TYR A 202 0.26 26.83 9.33
CA TYR A 202 -0.24 27.31 10.62
C TYR A 202 -1.35 28.33 10.43
N THR A 203 -2.28 28.40 11.39
CA THR A 203 -3.30 29.43 11.45
C THR A 203 -3.01 30.37 12.61
N LEU A 204 -2.78 31.62 12.30
CA LEU A 204 -2.66 32.72 13.26
C LEU A 204 -4.04 33.29 13.54
N LEU A 205 -4.27 33.65 14.78
CA LEU A 205 -5.49 34.30 15.25
C LEU A 205 -5.06 35.57 16.00
N GLY A 206 -5.63 36.72 15.63
CA GLY A 206 -5.45 38.00 16.33
C GLY A 206 -6.79 38.51 16.79
N SER A 207 -6.91 38.90 18.06
CA SER A 207 -8.12 39.49 18.64
C SER A 207 -7.77 40.72 19.48
N SER A 208 -8.70 41.70 19.53
CA SER A 208 -8.62 42.90 20.40
C SER A 208 -10.01 43.42 20.68
N ASP A 209 -10.20 44.02 21.84
CA ASP A 209 -11.48 44.58 22.24
C ASP A 209 -11.96 45.67 21.25
N GLY A 210 -13.23 45.53 20.79
CA GLY A 210 -13.81 46.47 19.83
C GLY A 210 -13.28 46.35 18.39
N CYS A 211 -12.67 45.24 18.09
CA CYS A 211 -12.10 44.97 16.80
C CYS A 211 -12.51 43.57 16.31
N ARG A 212 -12.65 43.41 15.00
CA ARG A 212 -12.97 42.12 14.39
C ARG A 212 -11.74 41.19 14.39
N ASP A 213 -11.95 39.96 14.87
CA ASP A 213 -10.89 38.96 14.91
C ASP A 213 -10.28 38.73 13.52
N VAL A 214 -8.95 38.70 13.47
CA VAL A 214 -8.16 38.39 12.26
C VAL A 214 -7.76 36.93 12.28
N ARG A 215 -8.01 36.24 11.18
CA ARG A 215 -7.56 34.86 10.98
C ARG A 215 -6.71 34.79 9.70
N MET A 216 -5.47 34.36 9.85
CA MET A 216 -4.50 34.27 8.75
C MET A 216 -3.88 32.87 8.70
N THR A 217 -3.83 32.27 7.52
CA THR A 217 -3.10 31.02 7.31
C THR A 217 -1.75 31.35 6.69
N ILE A 218 -0.68 30.84 7.29
CA ILE A 218 0.69 30.98 6.82
C ILE A 218 1.30 29.61 6.54
N VAL A 219 2.32 29.58 5.68
CA VAL A 219 3.19 28.41 5.50
C VAL A 219 4.58 28.79 5.97
N VAL A 220 5.05 28.11 7.01
CA VAL A 220 6.42 28.30 7.52
C VAL A 220 7.38 27.53 6.62
N GLU A 221 8.26 28.27 5.95
CA GLU A 221 9.27 27.77 5.01
C GLU A 221 10.60 28.51 5.18
N PRO A 222 11.73 27.96 4.65
CA PRO A 222 13.02 28.61 4.75
C PRO A 222 13.02 30.02 4.15
N SER A 223 13.73 30.95 4.80
CA SER A 223 13.90 32.34 4.35
C SER A 223 12.63 33.19 4.35
N MET A 224 11.66 32.83 5.17
CA MET A 224 10.44 33.62 5.38
C MET A 224 10.73 34.97 6.05
N GLY A 225 10.15 36.04 5.52
CA GLY A 225 10.21 37.36 6.15
C GLY A 225 9.25 37.48 7.36
N PRO A 226 9.33 38.64 8.11
CA PRO A 226 8.40 38.91 9.21
C PRO A 226 6.94 38.91 8.72
N ILE A 227 6.05 38.34 9.52
CA ILE A 227 4.60 38.29 9.26
C ILE A 227 3.92 39.29 10.21
N SER A 228 3.13 40.20 9.64
CA SER A 228 2.32 41.16 10.41
C SER A 228 0.93 40.56 10.70
N ILE A 229 0.50 40.67 11.96
CA ILE A 229 -0.86 40.30 12.39
C ILE A 229 -1.38 41.38 13.31
N VAL A 230 -2.33 42.17 12.81
CA VAL A 230 -2.94 43.30 13.49
C VAL A 230 -4.43 43.29 13.23
N CYS A 231 -5.20 43.66 14.24
CA CYS A 231 -6.65 43.76 14.16
C CYS A 231 -6.99 45.20 13.71
N GLU A 232 -7.33 45.38 12.42
CA GLU A 232 -7.53 46.72 11.79
C GLU A 232 -9.01 47.14 11.73
N GLU A 233 -9.96 46.24 11.66
CA GLU A 233 -11.37 46.52 11.42
C GLU A 233 -12.09 46.74 12.77
N ARG A 234 -12.42 47.95 13.10
CA ARG A 234 -13.20 48.30 14.31
C ARG A 234 -14.69 48.00 14.14
N ILE A 235 -15.31 47.41 15.18
CA ILE A 235 -16.72 47.06 15.23
C ILE A 235 -17.49 48.17 15.99
#